data_eaa9ba847874fd4c784cbaa168f4071d
#
_entry.id   eaa9ba847874fd4c784cbaa168f4071d
#
_cell.length_a   1.000
_cell.length_b   1.000
_cell.length_c   1.000
_cell.angle_alpha   90.00
_cell.angle_beta   90.00
_cell.angle_gamma   90.00
#
_symmetry.space_group_name_H-M   'P 1'
#
loop_
_entity.id
_entity.type
_entity.pdbx_description
1 polymer ?
#
loop_
_entity_poly.entity_id
_entity_poly.type
_entity_poly.pdbx_seq_one_letter_code
_entity_poly.pdbx_strand_id
1 'polypeptide(L)'
;MFISFMLSACAVLQKSPQLQENKDFYILDTHTQKKISFEDMILELLKADVILLGEKHDETKHKISQVMIFNALEGNLSSQNISFDVALEMLASTEQNHLDKAFKNKKTIKTNELTNALNWDKGWKWKDYDQFVNAVFYSRAKILGANLSRSEITSIYNGVQPLKGYVSTTNEVKKQIFDIISLSHKLNPQENKELLDKLVEIQQFKDRRMADVLVHHTNKVLLLAGSYHTSKKIGIPLHIQDFKSDKKIVVVNLNYGERDLKDSDYTFIYY
;
A
#
# COMPACT_ATOMS: atom_id res chain seq x y z
N MET A 1 43.46 -35.91 -23.00
CA MET A 1 43.43 -34.46 -23.05
C MET A 1 41.99 -34.05 -23.27
N PHE A 2 41.23 -33.82 -22.17
CA PHE A 2 39.81 -33.43 -22.22
C PHE A 2 39.72 -31.90 -22.15
N ILE A 3 39.24 -31.29 -23.21
CA ILE A 3 38.96 -29.85 -23.26
C ILE A 3 37.55 -29.65 -22.71
N SER A 4 37.48 -29.06 -21.52
CA SER A 4 36.22 -28.65 -20.89
C SER A 4 35.79 -27.30 -21.48
N PHE A 5 34.70 -27.29 -22.24
CA PHE A 5 34.03 -26.04 -22.66
C PHE A 5 33.22 -25.50 -21.49
N MET A 6 33.71 -24.42 -20.86
CA MET A 6 32.90 -23.62 -19.99
C MET A 6 31.96 -22.75 -20.84
N LEU A 7 30.70 -23.13 -20.87
CA LEU A 7 29.62 -22.25 -21.37
C LEU A 7 29.33 -21.19 -20.33
N SER A 8 29.86 -19.98 -20.58
CA SER A 8 29.57 -18.77 -19.83
C SER A 8 28.13 -18.33 -20.22
N ALA A 9 27.14 -18.68 -19.42
CA ALA A 9 25.80 -18.15 -19.56
C ALA A 9 25.79 -16.68 -19.10
N CYS A 10 25.97 -15.75 -20.04
CA CYS A 10 25.61 -14.35 -19.79
C CYS A 10 24.10 -14.25 -19.62
N ALA A 11 23.63 -14.30 -18.38
CA ALA A 11 22.28 -13.85 -18.06
C ALA A 11 22.22 -12.34 -18.39
N VAL A 12 21.53 -12.01 -19.46
CA VAL A 12 21.15 -10.62 -19.76
C VAL A 12 20.16 -10.24 -18.66
N LEU A 13 20.65 -9.55 -17.63
CA LEU A 13 19.83 -8.85 -16.67
C LEU A 13 19.00 -7.82 -17.44
N GLN A 14 17.77 -8.17 -17.77
CA GLN A 14 16.80 -7.22 -18.29
C GLN A 14 16.66 -6.13 -17.23
N LYS A 15 17.23 -4.95 -17.49
CA LYS A 15 17.06 -3.79 -16.59
C LYS A 15 15.58 -3.54 -16.45
N SER A 16 15.08 -3.67 -15.23
CA SER A 16 13.71 -3.27 -14.90
C SER A 16 13.47 -1.83 -15.38
N PRO A 17 12.29 -1.51 -15.92
CA PRO A 17 11.99 -0.15 -16.33
C PRO A 17 12.19 0.80 -15.14
N GLN A 18 12.88 1.91 -15.37
CA GLN A 18 13.13 2.93 -14.35
C GLN A 18 12.51 4.24 -14.83
N LEU A 19 11.81 4.92 -13.94
CA LEU A 19 11.37 6.29 -14.16
C LEU A 19 12.51 7.26 -13.83
N GLN A 20 12.59 8.34 -14.60
CA GLN A 20 13.58 9.42 -14.40
C GLN A 20 12.86 10.64 -13.83
N GLU A 21 13.33 11.11 -12.67
CA GLU A 21 12.86 12.36 -12.09
C GLU A 21 13.04 13.52 -13.08
N ASN A 22 12.11 14.46 -13.06
CA ASN A 22 12.03 15.62 -13.97
C ASN A 22 11.83 15.28 -15.46
N LYS A 23 11.79 14.01 -15.84
CA LYS A 23 11.47 13.56 -17.19
C LYS A 23 10.14 12.79 -17.22
N ASP A 24 9.96 11.84 -16.33
CA ASP A 24 8.76 10.99 -16.26
C ASP A 24 7.83 11.43 -15.13
N PHE A 25 8.38 12.06 -14.10
CA PHE A 25 7.63 12.58 -12.94
C PHE A 25 8.41 13.69 -12.22
N TYR A 26 7.68 14.42 -11.36
CA TYR A 26 8.26 15.19 -10.27
C TYR A 26 7.47 14.96 -8.98
N ILE A 27 8.04 15.31 -7.84
CA ILE A 27 7.41 15.17 -6.53
C ILE A 27 7.04 16.55 -5.99
N LEU A 28 5.82 16.67 -5.53
CA LEU A 28 5.31 17.85 -4.87
C LEU A 28 5.22 17.61 -3.36
N ASP A 29 5.87 18.43 -2.56
CA ASP A 29 5.58 18.58 -1.14
C ASP A 29 4.29 19.40 -1.02
N THR A 30 3.25 18.78 -0.50
CA THR A 30 1.90 19.37 -0.46
C THR A 30 1.75 20.45 0.59
N HIS A 31 2.62 20.48 1.62
CA HIS A 31 2.62 21.50 2.67
C HIS A 31 3.23 22.80 2.16
N THR A 32 4.36 22.71 1.47
CA THR A 32 5.08 23.88 0.95
C THR A 32 4.66 24.25 -0.47
N GLN A 33 3.96 23.34 -1.17
CA GLN A 33 3.62 23.42 -2.60
C GLN A 33 4.85 23.58 -3.52
N LYS A 34 5.99 23.06 -3.09
CA LYS A 34 7.24 23.08 -3.84
C LYS A 34 7.61 21.71 -4.37
N LYS A 35 8.28 21.70 -5.51
CA LYS A 35 8.94 20.48 -6.00
C LYS A 35 10.11 20.15 -5.09
N ILE A 36 10.25 18.87 -4.77
CA ILE A 36 11.39 18.33 -4.03
C ILE A 36 12.00 17.18 -4.81
N SER A 37 13.25 16.84 -4.51
CA SER A 37 13.89 15.68 -5.11
C SER A 37 13.36 14.37 -4.53
N PHE A 38 13.53 13.27 -5.29
CA PHE A 38 13.20 11.93 -4.80
C PHE A 38 14.04 11.60 -3.54
N GLU A 39 15.31 11.99 -3.54
CA GLU A 39 16.20 11.78 -2.40
C GLU A 39 15.74 12.52 -1.15
N ASP A 40 15.36 13.80 -1.26
CA ASP A 40 14.83 14.58 -0.13
C ASP A 40 13.55 13.96 0.43
N MET A 41 12.63 13.50 -0.43
CA MET A 41 11.45 12.79 0.02
C MET A 41 11.84 11.52 0.79
N ILE A 42 12.75 10.69 0.26
CA ILE A 42 13.18 9.46 0.95
C ILE A 42 13.77 9.80 2.33
N LEU A 43 14.57 10.85 2.46
CA LEU A 43 15.11 11.29 3.76
C LEU A 43 14.00 11.65 4.77
N GLU A 44 12.90 12.25 4.31
CA GLU A 44 11.74 12.50 5.18
C GLU A 44 10.98 11.21 5.54
N LEU A 45 10.80 10.30 4.56
CA LEU A 45 10.16 9.02 4.81
C LEU A 45 10.92 8.16 5.84
N LEU A 46 12.24 8.21 5.84
CA LEU A 46 13.08 7.49 6.81
C LEU A 46 12.83 7.92 8.26
N LYS A 47 12.29 9.13 8.50
CA LYS A 47 11.94 9.63 9.82
C LYS A 47 10.56 9.15 10.31
N ALA A 48 9.74 8.58 9.42
CA ALA A 48 8.40 8.11 9.75
C ALA A 48 8.43 6.72 10.42
N ASP A 49 7.44 6.43 11.25
CA ASP A 49 7.17 5.09 11.77
C ASP A 49 6.26 4.31 10.82
N VAL A 50 5.33 5.02 10.18
CA VAL A 50 4.38 4.48 9.23
C VAL A 50 4.40 5.32 7.95
N ILE A 51 4.61 4.65 6.82
CA ILE A 51 4.54 5.24 5.49
C ILE A 51 3.30 4.65 4.79
N LEU A 52 2.37 5.51 4.38
CA LEU A 52 1.21 5.12 3.61
C LEU A 52 1.45 5.46 2.15
N LEU A 53 1.59 4.45 1.30
CA LEU A 53 1.81 4.61 -0.14
C LEU A 53 0.51 4.34 -0.89
N GLY A 54 -0.12 5.42 -1.33
CA GLY A 54 -1.40 5.40 -2.04
C GLY A 54 -1.24 5.26 -3.54
N GLU A 55 -1.92 4.28 -4.13
CA GLU A 55 -1.83 4.00 -5.56
C GLU A 55 -3.18 4.04 -6.28
N LYS A 56 -3.12 3.97 -7.61
CA LYS A 56 -4.18 3.49 -8.49
C LYS A 56 -3.75 2.12 -9.02
N HIS A 57 -4.56 1.10 -8.75
CA HIS A 57 -4.19 -0.31 -8.85
C HIS A 57 -3.71 -0.78 -10.24
N ASP A 58 -4.17 -0.17 -11.31
CA ASP A 58 -3.90 -0.58 -12.70
C ASP A 58 -2.90 0.33 -13.43
N GLU A 59 -2.25 1.28 -12.73
CA GLU A 59 -1.37 2.27 -13.33
C GLU A 59 0.11 1.81 -13.34
N THR A 60 0.67 1.67 -14.54
CA THR A 60 2.04 1.14 -14.72
C THR A 60 3.12 2.00 -14.08
N LYS A 61 3.01 3.35 -14.18
CA LYS A 61 4.01 4.25 -13.57
C LYS A 61 4.02 4.13 -12.06
N HIS A 62 2.86 3.86 -11.43
CA HIS A 62 2.77 3.61 -9.99
C HIS A 62 3.53 2.36 -9.57
N LYS A 63 3.44 1.27 -10.35
CA LYS A 63 4.17 0.01 -10.06
C LYS A 63 5.68 0.21 -10.02
N ILE A 64 6.20 0.99 -10.97
CA ILE A 64 7.64 1.32 -11.01
C ILE A 64 8.02 2.18 -9.80
N SER A 65 7.23 3.21 -9.49
CA SER A 65 7.47 4.10 -8.34
C SER A 65 7.41 3.36 -7.00
N GLN A 66 6.50 2.40 -6.84
CA GLN A 66 6.43 1.55 -5.63
C GLN A 66 7.74 0.80 -5.39
N VAL A 67 8.29 0.17 -6.44
CA VAL A 67 9.56 -0.55 -6.37
C VAL A 67 10.73 0.40 -6.09
N MET A 68 10.74 1.59 -6.71
CA MET A 68 11.78 2.61 -6.48
C MET A 68 11.79 3.08 -5.03
N ILE A 69 10.62 3.43 -4.48
CA ILE A 69 10.46 3.88 -3.09
C ILE A 69 10.86 2.78 -2.12
N PHE A 70 10.35 1.56 -2.32
CA PHE A 70 10.70 0.42 -1.46
C PHE A 70 12.20 0.15 -1.44
N ASN A 71 12.85 0.07 -2.60
CA ASN A 71 14.27 -0.23 -2.69
C ASN A 71 15.13 0.87 -2.02
N ALA A 72 14.74 2.14 -2.18
CA ALA A 72 15.43 3.25 -1.53
C ALA A 72 15.31 3.19 -0.01
N LEU A 73 14.12 2.91 0.52
CA LEU A 73 13.87 2.77 1.97
C LEU A 73 14.60 1.54 2.53
N GLU A 74 14.43 0.38 1.90
CA GLU A 74 15.02 -0.87 2.35
C GLU A 74 16.56 -0.79 2.36
N GLY A 75 17.17 -0.25 1.31
CA GLY A 75 18.62 -0.06 1.24
C GLY A 75 19.16 0.85 2.34
N ASN A 76 18.50 1.97 2.63
CA ASN A 76 18.89 2.88 3.70
C ASN A 76 18.71 2.26 5.10
N LEU A 77 17.57 1.65 5.37
CA LEU A 77 17.23 1.08 6.68
C LEU A 77 18.06 -0.17 6.97
N SER A 78 18.27 -1.03 5.98
CA SER A 78 19.11 -2.22 6.09
C SER A 78 20.56 -1.88 6.40
N SER A 79 21.12 -0.83 5.79
CA SER A 79 22.50 -0.37 6.06
C SER A 79 22.67 0.10 7.49
N GLN A 80 21.62 0.60 8.13
CA GLN A 80 21.58 1.04 9.54
C GLN A 80 21.12 -0.08 10.49
N ASN A 81 20.87 -1.28 10.00
CA ASN A 81 20.30 -2.41 10.74
C ASN A 81 18.95 -2.10 11.42
N ILE A 82 18.14 -1.23 10.81
CA ILE A 82 16.79 -0.89 11.26
C ILE A 82 15.80 -1.86 10.63
N SER A 83 14.90 -2.42 11.44
CA SER A 83 13.84 -3.31 10.98
C SER A 83 12.75 -2.52 10.25
N PHE A 84 12.36 -3.02 9.08
CA PHE A 84 11.37 -2.41 8.20
C PHE A 84 10.51 -3.51 7.58
N ASP A 85 9.20 -3.36 7.60
CA ASP A 85 8.26 -4.34 7.08
C ASP A 85 7.26 -3.70 6.12
N VAL A 86 6.55 -4.50 5.34
CA VAL A 86 5.61 -4.02 4.32
C VAL A 86 4.25 -4.65 4.52
N ALA A 87 3.25 -3.81 4.75
CA ALA A 87 1.85 -4.20 4.82
C ALA A 87 1.16 -4.05 3.45
N LEU A 88 0.32 -4.99 3.08
CA LEU A 88 -0.37 -5.02 1.80
C LEU A 88 -1.89 -5.07 1.99
N GLU A 89 -2.61 -4.15 1.32
CA GLU A 89 -4.07 -4.21 1.20
C GLU A 89 -4.54 -5.49 0.51
N MET A 90 -3.74 -6.04 -0.39
CA MET A 90 -4.06 -7.22 -1.19
C MET A 90 -4.14 -8.51 -0.40
N LEU A 91 -3.68 -8.50 0.85
CA LEU A 91 -3.60 -9.67 1.73
C LEU A 91 -4.41 -9.44 3.01
N ALA A 92 -5.21 -10.43 3.39
CA ALA A 92 -5.98 -10.35 4.63
C ALA A 92 -5.08 -10.52 5.87
N SER A 93 -5.36 -9.78 6.94
CA SER A 93 -4.63 -9.89 8.21
C SER A 93 -4.80 -11.26 8.88
N THR A 94 -5.89 -11.96 8.60
CA THR A 94 -6.12 -13.33 9.05
C THR A 94 -5.15 -14.36 8.45
N GLU A 95 -4.48 -14.00 7.35
CA GLU A 95 -3.48 -14.86 6.68
C GLU A 95 -2.07 -14.71 7.28
N GLN A 96 -1.85 -13.89 8.32
CA GLN A 96 -0.52 -13.58 8.81
C GLN A 96 0.31 -14.81 9.18
N ASN A 97 -0.29 -15.81 9.80
CA ASN A 97 0.42 -17.06 10.12
C ASN A 97 0.95 -17.78 8.87
N HIS A 98 0.20 -17.72 7.77
CA HIS A 98 0.59 -18.27 6.47
C HIS A 98 1.76 -17.48 5.87
N LEU A 99 1.67 -16.16 5.89
CA LEU A 99 2.72 -15.25 5.42
C LEU A 99 4.02 -15.43 6.20
N ASP A 100 3.95 -15.56 7.52
CA ASP A 100 5.12 -15.80 8.38
C ASP A 100 5.78 -17.15 8.06
N LYS A 101 4.99 -18.19 7.75
CA LYS A 101 5.51 -19.48 7.31
C LYS A 101 6.21 -19.37 5.96
N ALA A 102 5.61 -18.64 5.00
CA ALA A 102 6.24 -18.39 3.70
C ALA A 102 7.56 -17.61 3.87
N PHE A 103 7.59 -16.59 4.70
CA PHE A 103 8.81 -15.82 4.98
C PHE A 103 9.93 -16.67 5.58
N LYS A 104 9.63 -17.56 6.53
CA LYS A 104 10.61 -18.49 7.12
C LYS A 104 11.23 -19.41 6.06
N ASN A 105 10.46 -19.81 5.06
CA ASN A 105 10.87 -20.73 3.99
C ASN A 105 11.29 -20.02 2.70
N LYS A 106 11.44 -18.70 2.70
CA LYS A 106 11.62 -17.90 1.47
C LYS A 106 12.80 -18.32 0.59
N LYS A 107 13.86 -18.90 1.17
CA LYS A 107 15.03 -19.39 0.42
C LYS A 107 14.72 -20.56 -0.53
N THR A 108 13.64 -21.30 -0.27
CA THR A 108 13.22 -22.46 -1.07
C THR A 108 12.06 -22.15 -2.01
N ILE A 109 11.36 -21.04 -1.80
CA ILE A 109 10.21 -20.63 -2.61
C ILE A 109 10.72 -19.89 -3.85
N LYS A 110 10.30 -20.35 -5.02
CA LYS A 110 10.64 -19.74 -6.30
C LYS A 110 9.65 -18.63 -6.65
N THR A 111 10.05 -17.71 -7.51
CA THR A 111 9.23 -16.57 -7.97
C THR A 111 7.87 -17.00 -8.55
N ASN A 112 7.83 -18.10 -9.33
CA ASN A 112 6.59 -18.62 -9.90
C ASN A 112 5.68 -19.34 -8.89
N GLU A 113 6.14 -19.54 -7.66
CA GLU A 113 5.40 -20.18 -6.56
C GLU A 113 4.82 -19.13 -5.59
N LEU A 114 5.18 -17.85 -5.72
CA LEU A 114 4.81 -16.81 -4.75
C LEU A 114 3.31 -16.62 -4.57
N THR A 115 2.52 -16.70 -5.63
CA THR A 115 1.06 -16.60 -5.53
C THR A 115 0.46 -17.67 -4.61
N ASN A 116 0.97 -18.90 -4.69
CA ASN A 116 0.55 -19.99 -3.81
C ASN A 116 1.14 -19.82 -2.41
N ALA A 117 2.44 -19.48 -2.32
CA ALA A 117 3.13 -19.32 -1.05
C ALA A 117 2.56 -18.19 -0.19
N LEU A 118 2.01 -17.14 -0.80
CA LEU A 118 1.39 -16.02 -0.12
C LEU A 118 -0.14 -16.15 0.01
N ASN A 119 -0.72 -17.24 -0.48
CA ASN A 119 -2.18 -17.39 -0.61
C ASN A 119 -2.82 -16.15 -1.26
N TRP A 120 -2.22 -15.71 -2.40
CA TRP A 120 -2.61 -14.47 -3.07
C TRP A 120 -4.08 -14.46 -3.46
N ASP A 121 -4.83 -13.44 -3.05
CA ASP A 121 -6.23 -13.34 -3.38
C ASP A 121 -6.43 -13.10 -4.88
N LYS A 122 -7.21 -14.00 -5.53
CA LYS A 122 -7.50 -13.97 -6.98
C LYS A 122 -8.27 -12.72 -7.42
N GLY A 123 -8.83 -11.94 -6.50
CA GLY A 123 -9.43 -10.64 -6.77
C GLY A 123 -8.41 -9.59 -7.20
N TRP A 124 -7.13 -9.78 -6.88
CA TRP A 124 -6.03 -8.91 -7.26
C TRP A 124 -5.21 -9.51 -8.38
N LYS A 125 -5.08 -8.79 -9.50
CA LYS A 125 -4.28 -9.25 -10.65
C LYS A 125 -2.81 -9.31 -10.27
N TRP A 126 -2.24 -10.50 -10.16
CA TRP A 126 -0.84 -10.69 -9.78
C TRP A 126 0.15 -9.82 -10.56
N LYS A 127 -0.02 -9.70 -11.89
CA LYS A 127 0.83 -8.87 -12.77
C LYS A 127 0.90 -7.39 -12.38
N ASP A 128 -0.04 -6.93 -11.58
CA ASP A 128 -0.05 -5.54 -11.12
C ASP A 128 0.85 -5.35 -9.90
N TYR A 129 1.22 -6.43 -9.21
CA TYR A 129 1.96 -6.41 -7.94
C TYR A 129 3.23 -7.25 -7.95
N ASP A 130 3.43 -8.12 -8.94
CA ASP A 130 4.50 -9.13 -8.97
C ASP A 130 5.89 -8.54 -8.75
N GLN A 131 6.22 -7.42 -9.38
CA GLN A 131 7.52 -6.77 -9.23
C GLN A 131 7.74 -6.26 -7.81
N PHE A 132 6.73 -5.58 -7.25
CA PHE A 132 6.81 -5.05 -5.89
C PHE A 132 6.85 -6.19 -4.85
N VAL A 133 5.95 -7.15 -4.95
CA VAL A 133 5.88 -8.28 -4.00
C VAL A 133 7.14 -9.14 -4.07
N ASN A 134 7.72 -9.36 -5.27
CA ASN A 134 9.01 -10.03 -5.41
C ASN A 134 10.13 -9.26 -4.71
N ALA A 135 10.22 -7.95 -4.93
CA ALA A 135 11.24 -7.11 -4.31
C ALA A 135 11.15 -7.19 -2.77
N VAL A 136 9.93 -7.09 -2.21
CA VAL A 136 9.69 -7.19 -0.77
C VAL A 136 9.99 -8.60 -0.25
N PHE A 137 9.45 -9.65 -0.88
CA PHE A 137 9.55 -11.02 -0.37
C PHE A 137 10.98 -11.52 -0.26
N TYR A 138 11.83 -11.18 -1.23
CA TYR A 138 13.24 -11.61 -1.21
C TYR A 138 14.18 -10.65 -0.47
N SER A 139 13.68 -9.53 0.04
CA SER A 139 14.42 -8.60 0.91
C SER A 139 14.47 -9.09 2.37
N ARG A 140 14.88 -8.22 3.30
CA ARG A 140 14.82 -8.47 4.75
C ARG A 140 13.42 -8.19 5.33
N ALA A 141 12.60 -7.41 4.64
CA ALA A 141 11.27 -7.01 5.09
C ALA A 141 10.30 -8.19 5.14
N LYS A 142 9.46 -8.24 6.16
CA LYS A 142 8.33 -9.17 6.21
C LYS A 142 7.14 -8.56 5.48
N ILE A 143 6.32 -9.43 4.90
CA ILE A 143 5.02 -9.04 4.36
C ILE A 143 3.97 -9.23 5.47
N LEU A 144 3.15 -8.19 5.66
CA LEU A 144 2.02 -8.19 6.58
C LEU A 144 0.72 -8.16 5.78
N GLY A 145 -0.23 -9.02 6.11
CA GLY A 145 -1.60 -8.91 5.63
C GLY A 145 -2.31 -7.78 6.36
N ALA A 146 -2.93 -6.85 5.64
CA ALA A 146 -3.50 -5.67 6.25
C ALA A 146 -5.00 -5.50 6.04
N ASN A 147 -5.63 -6.28 5.17
CA ASN A 147 -7.05 -6.16 4.85
C ASN A 147 -7.93 -7.12 5.67
N LEU A 148 -9.23 -6.96 5.51
CA LEU A 148 -10.25 -7.92 5.94
C LEU A 148 -10.25 -9.15 5.03
N SER A 149 -10.58 -10.31 5.60
CA SER A 149 -10.89 -11.51 4.82
C SER A 149 -12.25 -11.38 4.12
N ARG A 150 -12.49 -12.21 3.10
CA ARG A 150 -13.78 -12.24 2.40
C ARG A 150 -14.95 -12.58 3.33
N SER A 151 -14.76 -13.45 4.31
CA SER A 151 -15.78 -13.80 5.29
C SER A 151 -16.13 -12.63 6.20
N GLU A 152 -15.14 -11.83 6.64
CA GLU A 152 -15.38 -10.62 7.41
C GLU A 152 -16.14 -9.57 6.58
N ILE A 153 -15.76 -9.36 5.32
CA ILE A 153 -16.48 -8.46 4.39
C ILE A 153 -17.94 -8.91 4.23
N THR A 154 -18.18 -10.21 4.04
CA THR A 154 -19.54 -10.76 3.94
C THR A 154 -20.34 -10.52 5.21
N SER A 155 -19.73 -10.68 6.38
CA SER A 155 -20.40 -10.42 7.67
C SER A 155 -20.79 -8.95 7.81
N ILE A 156 -19.90 -8.02 7.43
CA ILE A 156 -20.17 -6.58 7.46
C ILE A 156 -21.32 -6.24 6.48
N TYR A 157 -21.28 -6.79 5.28
CA TYR A 157 -22.32 -6.57 4.26
C TYR A 157 -23.71 -7.04 4.74
N ASN A 158 -23.77 -8.14 5.49
CA ASN A 158 -25.01 -8.69 6.05
C ASN A 158 -25.51 -7.94 7.30
N GLY A 159 -24.70 -7.02 7.83
CA GLY A 159 -25.03 -6.16 8.96
C GLY A 159 -24.27 -6.54 10.23
N VAL A 160 -23.44 -5.62 10.68
CA VAL A 160 -22.77 -5.63 11.98
C VAL A 160 -23.06 -4.34 12.72
N GLN A 161 -22.68 -4.26 13.99
CA GLN A 161 -22.71 -2.97 14.68
C GLN A 161 -21.82 -1.96 13.95
N PRO A 162 -22.33 -0.76 13.61
CA PRO A 162 -21.55 0.25 12.91
C PRO A 162 -20.28 0.58 13.67
N LEU A 163 -19.19 0.80 12.90
CA LEU A 163 -17.92 1.19 13.45
C LEU A 163 -18.06 2.52 14.20
N LYS A 164 -17.46 2.61 15.39
CA LYS A 164 -17.41 3.84 16.19
C LYS A 164 -15.99 4.40 16.20
N GLY A 165 -15.88 5.70 15.91
CA GLY A 165 -14.64 6.47 15.96
C GLY A 165 -14.95 7.93 16.23
N TYR A 166 -13.96 8.68 16.68
CA TYR A 166 -14.13 10.11 16.97
C TYR A 166 -14.08 10.95 15.70
N VAL A 167 -13.09 10.66 14.82
CA VAL A 167 -12.85 11.44 13.61
C VAL A 167 -13.15 10.64 12.35
N SER A 168 -12.86 9.33 12.32
CA SER A 168 -12.97 8.51 11.11
C SER A 168 -14.42 8.21 10.70
N THR A 169 -15.37 8.21 11.65
CA THR A 169 -16.76 7.78 11.39
C THR A 169 -17.78 8.92 11.49
N THR A 170 -17.35 10.16 11.36
CA THR A 170 -18.23 11.32 11.31
C THR A 170 -19.13 11.28 10.08
N ASN A 171 -20.29 11.96 10.15
CA ASN A 171 -21.21 12.03 9.01
C ASN A 171 -20.54 12.67 7.78
N GLU A 172 -19.65 13.62 7.99
CA GLU A 172 -18.88 14.27 6.92
C GLU A 172 -17.96 13.28 6.20
N VAL A 173 -17.19 12.50 6.95
CA VAL A 173 -16.30 11.46 6.38
C VAL A 173 -17.12 10.40 5.65
N LYS A 174 -18.21 9.89 6.26
CA LYS A 174 -19.09 8.90 5.62
C LYS A 174 -19.69 9.43 4.33
N LYS A 175 -20.11 10.69 4.32
CA LYS A 175 -20.65 11.33 3.12
C LYS A 175 -19.59 11.41 2.01
N GLN A 176 -18.38 11.83 2.31
CA GLN A 176 -17.30 11.89 1.33
C GLN A 176 -16.98 10.51 0.75
N ILE A 177 -16.91 9.47 1.59
CA ILE A 177 -16.73 8.07 1.14
C ILE A 177 -17.89 7.65 0.23
N PHE A 178 -19.13 7.94 0.62
CA PHE A 178 -20.33 7.64 -0.17
C PHE A 178 -20.28 8.27 -1.56
N ASP A 179 -19.95 9.58 -1.63
CA ASP A 179 -19.87 10.30 -2.88
C ASP A 179 -18.77 9.73 -3.80
N ILE A 180 -17.62 9.37 -3.24
CA ILE A 180 -16.51 8.75 -3.96
C ILE A 180 -16.88 7.37 -4.50
N ILE A 181 -17.48 6.52 -3.67
CA ILE A 181 -17.89 5.16 -4.07
C ILE A 181 -18.95 5.25 -5.17
N SER A 182 -19.96 6.12 -4.98
CA SER A 182 -20.99 6.35 -6.00
C SER A 182 -20.39 6.72 -7.35
N LEU A 183 -19.46 7.69 -7.37
CA LEU A 183 -18.79 8.15 -8.59
C LEU A 183 -17.92 7.05 -9.21
N SER A 184 -17.10 6.38 -8.40
CA SER A 184 -16.14 5.37 -8.88
C SER A 184 -16.84 4.13 -9.46
N HIS A 185 -17.98 3.74 -8.88
CA HIS A 185 -18.76 2.59 -9.34
C HIS A 185 -19.90 2.98 -10.31
N LYS A 186 -20.04 4.29 -10.63
CA LYS A 186 -21.11 4.81 -11.47
C LYS A 186 -22.50 4.40 -10.99
N LEU A 187 -22.71 4.41 -9.68
CA LEU A 187 -23.98 4.07 -9.02
C LEU A 187 -24.81 5.34 -8.82
N ASN A 188 -26.11 5.26 -9.16
CA ASN A 188 -27.03 6.36 -8.84
C ASN A 188 -27.31 6.38 -7.33
N PRO A 189 -27.01 7.50 -6.61
CA PRO A 189 -27.19 7.60 -5.16
C PRO A 189 -28.62 7.35 -4.67
N GLN A 190 -29.63 7.74 -5.44
CA GLN A 190 -31.03 7.58 -5.03
C GLN A 190 -31.50 6.12 -5.18
N GLU A 191 -31.09 5.45 -6.27
CA GLU A 191 -31.49 4.08 -6.57
C GLU A 191 -30.71 3.05 -5.78
N ASN A 192 -29.45 3.36 -5.43
CA ASN A 192 -28.51 2.41 -4.83
C ASN A 192 -28.11 2.78 -3.39
N LYS A 193 -28.93 3.59 -2.68
CA LYS A 193 -28.56 4.12 -1.37
C LYS A 193 -28.17 3.02 -0.37
N GLU A 194 -28.96 1.96 -0.25
CA GLU A 194 -28.67 0.87 0.68
C GLU A 194 -27.35 0.16 0.35
N LEU A 195 -27.09 -0.10 -0.92
CA LEU A 195 -25.82 -0.69 -1.37
C LEU A 195 -24.64 0.22 -1.04
N LEU A 196 -24.77 1.52 -1.34
CA LEU A 196 -23.74 2.51 -1.06
C LEU A 196 -23.46 2.64 0.43
N ASP A 197 -24.48 2.65 1.28
CA ASP A 197 -24.30 2.68 2.73
C ASP A 197 -23.52 1.44 3.23
N LYS A 198 -23.79 0.24 2.70
CA LYS A 198 -23.04 -0.98 3.00
C LYS A 198 -21.58 -0.90 2.52
N LEU A 199 -21.34 -0.35 1.34
CA LEU A 199 -19.99 -0.16 0.82
C LEU A 199 -19.19 0.85 1.63
N VAL A 200 -19.82 1.91 2.13
CA VAL A 200 -19.20 2.86 3.08
C VAL A 200 -18.78 2.15 4.37
N GLU A 201 -19.64 1.32 4.95
CA GLU A 201 -19.32 0.54 6.14
C GLU A 201 -18.11 -0.39 5.87
N ILE A 202 -18.12 -1.13 4.76
CA ILE A 202 -17.01 -2.01 4.39
C ILE A 202 -15.72 -1.23 4.24
N GLN A 203 -15.74 -0.07 3.56
CA GLN A 203 -14.57 0.80 3.41
C GLN A 203 -14.00 1.20 4.77
N GLN A 204 -14.86 1.67 5.68
CA GLN A 204 -14.44 2.09 7.02
C GLN A 204 -13.86 0.94 7.86
N PHE A 205 -14.44 -0.25 7.77
CA PHE A 205 -13.90 -1.42 8.46
C PHE A 205 -12.55 -1.88 7.88
N LYS A 206 -12.37 -1.79 6.55
CA LYS A 206 -11.06 -2.03 5.92
C LYS A 206 -10.00 -1.05 6.41
N ASP A 207 -10.32 0.25 6.40
CA ASP A 207 -9.41 1.29 6.86
C ASP A 207 -9.05 1.13 8.35
N ARG A 208 -10.03 0.76 9.18
CA ARG A 208 -9.83 0.45 10.60
C ARG A 208 -8.92 -0.76 10.78
N ARG A 209 -9.10 -1.83 10.00
CA ARG A 209 -8.24 -3.01 10.05
C ARG A 209 -6.81 -2.68 9.65
N MET A 210 -6.62 -1.94 8.56
CA MET A 210 -5.28 -1.50 8.14
C MET A 210 -4.63 -0.62 9.19
N ALA A 211 -5.36 0.34 9.76
CA ALA A 211 -4.88 1.17 10.86
C ALA A 211 -4.47 0.34 12.08
N ASP A 212 -5.28 -0.64 12.48
CA ASP A 212 -5.02 -1.55 13.61
C ASP A 212 -3.71 -2.32 13.41
N VAL A 213 -3.49 -2.90 12.24
CA VAL A 213 -2.23 -3.58 11.89
C VAL A 213 -1.04 -2.63 12.03
N LEU A 214 -1.16 -1.40 11.53
CA LEU A 214 -0.07 -0.43 11.53
C LEU A 214 0.27 0.12 12.93
N VAL A 215 -0.74 0.42 13.76
CA VAL A 215 -0.49 1.00 15.09
C VAL A 215 0.09 -0.01 16.06
N HIS A 216 -0.26 -1.29 15.92
CA HIS A 216 0.25 -2.35 16.80
C HIS A 216 1.55 -3.00 16.29
N HIS A 217 1.99 -2.69 15.06
CA HIS A 217 3.26 -3.17 14.55
C HIS A 217 4.43 -2.41 15.17
N THR A 218 5.49 -3.11 15.57
CA THR A 218 6.62 -2.52 16.31
C THR A 218 7.71 -1.92 15.44
N ASN A 219 7.92 -2.49 14.25
CA ASN A 219 8.92 -2.00 13.31
C ASN A 219 8.39 -0.80 12.50
N LYS A 220 9.29 -0.10 11.81
CA LYS A 220 8.86 0.81 10.73
C LYS A 220 8.12 0.01 9.67
N VAL A 221 7.05 0.59 9.13
CA VAL A 221 6.20 -0.12 8.17
C VAL A 221 5.77 0.78 7.01
N LEU A 222 5.85 0.23 5.79
CA LEU A 222 5.22 0.80 4.61
C LEU A 222 3.95 0.02 4.32
N LEU A 223 2.81 0.71 4.20
CA LEU A 223 1.59 0.13 3.67
C LEU A 223 1.44 0.52 2.19
N LEU A 224 1.24 -0.47 1.32
CA LEU A 224 0.76 -0.26 -0.04
C LEU A 224 -0.75 -0.51 -0.09
N ALA A 225 -1.50 0.53 -0.47
CA ALA A 225 -2.95 0.47 -0.58
C ALA A 225 -3.47 1.45 -1.65
N GLY A 226 -4.72 1.27 -2.04
CA GLY A 226 -5.41 2.24 -2.89
C GLY A 226 -5.42 3.63 -2.28
N SER A 227 -5.26 4.66 -3.12
CA SER A 227 -5.10 6.04 -2.68
C SER A 227 -6.30 6.60 -1.89
N TYR A 228 -7.49 5.98 -1.96
CA TYR A 228 -8.62 6.35 -1.10
C TYR A 228 -8.42 5.86 0.33
N HIS A 229 -7.85 4.67 0.52
CA HIS A 229 -7.50 4.15 1.84
C HIS A 229 -6.42 4.99 2.53
N THR A 230 -5.45 5.52 1.79
CA THR A 230 -4.36 6.32 2.35
C THR A 230 -4.70 7.80 2.53
N SER A 231 -5.89 8.25 2.11
CA SER A 231 -6.33 9.64 2.19
C SER A 231 -6.33 10.17 3.62
N LYS A 232 -5.72 11.34 3.84
CA LYS A 232 -5.73 12.04 5.14
C LYS A 232 -7.12 12.57 5.53
N LYS A 233 -8.05 12.65 4.58
CA LYS A 233 -9.40 13.20 4.79
C LYS A 233 -10.44 12.14 5.10
N ILE A 234 -10.27 10.91 4.61
CA ILE A 234 -11.32 9.89 4.69
C ILE A 234 -10.80 8.49 5.06
N GLY A 235 -9.49 8.26 5.02
CA GLY A 235 -8.91 6.92 5.10
C GLY A 235 -8.19 6.60 6.41
N ILE A 236 -7.23 5.72 6.32
CA ILE A 236 -6.43 5.15 7.41
C ILE A 236 -5.89 6.19 8.38
N PRO A 237 -5.39 7.38 7.96
CA PRO A 237 -4.90 8.37 8.90
C PRO A 237 -5.91 8.78 9.96
N LEU A 238 -7.19 8.90 9.61
CA LEU A 238 -8.26 9.23 10.57
C LEU A 238 -8.48 8.08 11.57
N HIS A 239 -8.39 6.84 11.11
CA HIS A 239 -8.52 5.67 11.99
C HIS A 239 -7.33 5.54 12.93
N ILE A 240 -6.12 5.90 12.51
CA ILE A 240 -4.95 5.96 13.39
C ILE A 240 -5.12 7.05 14.47
N GLN A 241 -5.71 8.20 14.12
CA GLN A 241 -6.07 9.22 15.12
C GLN A 241 -7.07 8.70 16.16
N ASP A 242 -8.08 7.93 15.74
CA ASP A 242 -9.02 7.30 16.66
C ASP A 242 -8.34 6.33 17.65
N PHE A 243 -7.26 5.67 17.25
CA PHE A 243 -6.42 4.84 18.14
C PHE A 243 -5.56 5.67 19.10
N LYS A 244 -5.49 7.00 18.91
CA LYS A 244 -4.63 7.91 19.69
C LYS A 244 -3.15 7.48 19.67
N SER A 245 -2.71 6.96 18.52
CA SER A 245 -1.33 6.54 18.32
C SER A 245 -0.41 7.75 18.20
N ASP A 246 0.77 7.67 18.78
CA ASP A 246 1.85 8.66 18.69
C ASP A 246 2.80 8.42 17.52
N LYS A 247 2.56 7.40 16.71
CA LYS A 247 3.39 7.09 15.54
C LYS A 247 3.40 8.24 14.54
N LYS A 248 4.59 8.55 14.06
CA LYS A 248 4.78 9.52 12.96
C LYS A 248 4.36 8.88 11.65
N ILE A 249 3.32 9.43 11.01
CA ILE A 249 2.77 8.93 9.76
C ILE A 249 3.13 9.90 8.64
N VAL A 250 3.52 9.37 7.50
CA VAL A 250 3.72 10.12 6.26
C VAL A 250 2.94 9.45 5.13
N VAL A 251 2.20 10.24 4.37
CA VAL A 251 1.39 9.78 3.23
C VAL A 251 2.04 10.22 1.93
N VAL A 252 2.35 9.26 1.08
CA VAL A 252 2.79 9.48 -0.31
C VAL A 252 1.68 9.05 -1.26
N ASN A 253 1.25 9.93 -2.13
CA ASN A 253 0.22 9.63 -3.13
C ASN A 253 0.87 9.51 -4.52
N LEU A 254 0.69 8.38 -5.17
CA LEU A 254 1.14 8.13 -6.54
C LEU A 254 0.09 8.54 -7.59
N ASN A 255 -1.12 8.88 -7.15
CA ASN A 255 -2.22 9.25 -8.03
C ASN A 255 -2.38 10.77 -8.08
N TYR A 256 -2.20 11.35 -9.25
CA TYR A 256 -2.30 12.79 -9.50
C TYR A 256 -3.62 13.19 -10.16
N GLY A 257 -3.86 14.50 -10.21
CA GLY A 257 -4.72 15.16 -11.19
C GLY A 257 -6.11 15.54 -10.73
N GLU A 258 -6.79 14.75 -9.94
CA GLU A 258 -8.19 15.01 -9.54
C GLU A 258 -8.40 15.13 -8.03
N ARG A 259 -7.31 14.94 -7.25
CA ARG A 259 -7.38 14.96 -5.80
C ARG A 259 -6.84 16.24 -5.22
N ASP A 260 -7.46 16.62 -4.13
CA ASP A 260 -6.96 17.69 -3.29
C ASP A 260 -5.53 17.34 -2.81
N LEU A 261 -4.58 18.22 -3.09
CA LEU A 261 -3.18 18.08 -2.66
C LEU A 261 -3.03 17.92 -1.15
N LYS A 262 -4.02 18.34 -0.33
CA LYS A 262 -4.03 18.15 1.12
C LYS A 262 -4.34 16.73 1.58
N ASP A 263 -4.56 15.80 0.65
CA ASP A 263 -4.83 14.38 0.96
C ASP A 263 -3.57 13.57 1.31
N SER A 264 -2.39 14.12 1.04
CA SER A 264 -1.10 13.46 1.29
C SER A 264 -0.06 14.47 1.77
N ASP A 265 1.12 14.01 2.16
CA ASP A 265 2.29 14.84 2.44
C ASP A 265 3.12 15.08 1.19
N TYR A 266 3.23 14.03 0.37
CA TYR A 266 3.93 14.07 -0.91
C TYR A 266 3.08 13.48 -2.03
N THR A 267 3.15 14.07 -3.20
CA THR A 267 2.41 13.60 -4.37
C THR A 267 3.35 13.48 -5.57
N PHE A 268 3.33 12.31 -6.21
CA PHE A 268 3.96 12.12 -7.51
C PHE A 268 3.08 12.71 -8.61
N ILE A 269 3.65 13.55 -9.44
CA ILE A 269 3.01 14.11 -10.63
C ILE A 269 3.73 13.54 -11.85
N TYR A 270 3.05 12.70 -12.61
CA TYR A 270 3.60 12.08 -13.82
C TYR A 270 3.33 12.92 -15.06
N TYR A 271 4.29 12.92 -16.00
CA TYR A 271 4.18 13.57 -17.31
C TYR A 271 3.56 12.67 -18.37
#